data_a0ac105c766d1863c398c8847f75cc1b
#
_entry.id   a0ac105c766d1863c398c8847f75cc1b
#
_cell.length_a   1.000
_cell.length_b   1.000
_cell.length_c   1.000
_cell.angle_alpha   90.00
_cell.angle_beta   90.00
_cell.angle_gamma   90.00
#
_symmetry.space_group_name_H-M   'P 1'
#
loop_
_entity.id
_entity.type
_entity.pdbx_description
1 polymer ?
#
loop_
_entity_poly.entity_id
_entity_poly.type
_entity_poly.pdbx_seq_one_letter_code
_entity_poly.pdbx_strand_id
1 'polypeptide(L)'
;MTRTIRTLSSVRPLVIVFIIIALLVGVGIGYEIVPAPAPPKTTLPSTIPVGVMVTLTGAFSSYGARAEAAAKVANTQINNYVKSLGIPTTFNFLYEDTQTSPPSVALTDLQTLYAQGVKVVIGGMTSGEMAAIDTYADTNHIVVIDGTSTAGRASVAPPGDYEFRDMPAGGAEGAALTAAIMSKGYKNVAMITSSDTYTLSIRQAFKNAWLAAGGNLVADVNYSYPATTDFTVQLNTLQSAVAPLMAQNKSVAIFANMWEDVATMLTQAKSSNSPLLSLTWFGNDNFAQDNTIIQNAGAEVNQVKLISVVFAAPLTPTHAALNAAVNASIGQVPDIYACATYDAAWIAALSILSSGQYNGTLIKTAVPTIAGQYYGATGNTALNSLGDRNTMDMEYWAVVSGTWDRVATYSSVDQSVTWLMAV
;
A
#
# COMPACT_ATOMS: atom_id res chain seq x y z
N MET A 1 -2.75 45.29 -41.37
CA MET A 1 -2.27 44.10 -40.62
C MET A 1 -3.12 43.93 -39.38
N THR A 2 -4.14 43.10 -39.48
CA THR A 2 -5.16 42.88 -38.43
C THR A 2 -4.81 41.62 -37.66
N ARG A 3 -4.46 41.75 -36.40
CA ARG A 3 -4.19 40.59 -35.51
C ARG A 3 -5.52 40.10 -34.90
N THR A 4 -5.93 38.92 -35.29
CA THR A 4 -7.08 38.22 -34.73
C THR A 4 -6.71 37.66 -33.33
N ILE A 5 -7.43 38.10 -32.31
CA ILE A 5 -7.35 37.55 -30.96
C ILE A 5 -8.24 36.32 -30.93
N ARG A 6 -7.63 35.12 -30.74
CA ARG A 6 -8.35 33.88 -30.45
C ARG A 6 -8.78 33.89 -28.99
N THR A 7 -10.06 33.86 -28.74
CA THR A 7 -10.67 33.67 -27.43
C THR A 7 -10.47 32.25 -26.95
N LEU A 8 -9.80 32.06 -25.79
CA LEU A 8 -9.68 30.83 -25.06
C LEU A 8 -10.99 30.55 -24.31
N SER A 9 -11.79 29.62 -24.82
CA SER A 9 -13.03 29.12 -24.18
C SER A 9 -12.82 27.75 -23.58
N SER A 10 -11.99 27.60 -22.50
CA SER A 10 -11.81 26.33 -21.83
C SER A 10 -11.28 26.42 -20.38
N VAL A 11 -11.76 27.42 -19.60
CA VAL A 11 -11.26 27.64 -18.22
C VAL A 11 -12.33 27.32 -17.15
N ARG A 12 -13.35 26.51 -17.47
CA ARG A 12 -14.46 26.28 -16.54
C ARG A 12 -14.27 25.19 -15.46
N PRO A 13 -13.43 24.16 -15.60
CA PRO A 13 -13.22 23.20 -14.49
C PRO A 13 -12.17 23.67 -13.45
N LEU A 14 -11.23 24.55 -13.82
CA LEU A 14 -10.15 24.95 -12.88
C LEU A 14 -10.62 25.85 -11.74
N VAL A 15 -11.71 26.60 -11.90
CA VAL A 15 -12.20 27.54 -10.87
C VAL A 15 -12.76 26.82 -9.63
N ILE A 16 -13.31 25.63 -9.79
CA ILE A 16 -13.90 24.86 -8.67
C ILE A 16 -12.79 24.31 -7.75
N VAL A 17 -11.66 23.91 -8.31
CA VAL A 17 -10.53 23.34 -7.55
C VAL A 17 -9.80 24.40 -6.72
N PHE A 18 -9.66 25.64 -7.23
CA PHE A 18 -9.02 26.74 -6.49
C PHE A 18 -9.81 27.19 -5.26
N ILE A 19 -11.13 27.06 -5.25
CA ILE A 19 -11.96 27.39 -4.08
C ILE A 19 -11.76 26.37 -2.96
N ILE A 20 -11.49 25.10 -3.29
CA ILE A 20 -11.26 24.02 -2.32
C ILE A 20 -9.92 24.19 -1.58
N ILE A 21 -8.88 24.66 -2.26
CA ILE A 21 -7.53 24.85 -1.67
C ILE A 21 -7.43 26.13 -0.82
N ALA A 22 -8.13 27.19 -1.19
CA ALA A 22 -8.08 28.48 -0.49
C ALA A 22 -8.72 28.45 0.92
N LEU A 23 -9.57 27.45 1.22
CA LEU A 23 -10.22 27.32 2.53
C LEU A 23 -9.35 26.59 3.60
N LEU A 24 -8.21 26.03 3.21
CA LEU A 24 -7.27 25.38 4.16
C LEU A 24 -6.20 26.31 4.71
N VAL A 25 -6.11 27.57 4.20
CA VAL A 25 -5.15 28.57 4.71
C VAL A 25 -5.93 29.73 5.28
N GLY A 26 -6.23 29.68 6.57
CA GLY A 26 -6.85 30.78 7.31
C GLY A 26 -5.94 31.99 7.41
N VAL A 27 -6.24 33.05 6.68
CA VAL A 27 -5.75 34.41 6.97
C VAL A 27 -6.95 35.36 6.92
N GLY A 28 -7.27 35.94 8.09
CA GLY A 28 -8.32 36.94 8.23
C GLY A 28 -7.92 38.24 7.57
N ILE A 29 -8.63 38.60 6.49
CA ILE A 29 -8.73 39.96 5.97
C ILE A 29 -10.22 40.13 5.58
N GLY A 30 -10.84 41.19 6.12
CA GLY A 30 -12.25 41.47 5.91
C GLY A 30 -12.59 41.65 4.42
N TYR A 31 -13.50 40.82 3.94
CA TYR A 31 -14.15 40.95 2.66
C TYR A 31 -15.63 41.21 2.85
N GLU A 32 -16.18 42.16 2.12
CA GLU A 32 -17.61 42.35 1.95
C GLU A 32 -18.25 41.04 1.50
N ILE A 33 -19.38 40.65 2.14
CA ILE A 33 -20.09 39.43 1.83
C ILE A 33 -20.69 39.53 0.44
N VAL A 34 -19.95 39.11 -0.56
CA VAL A 34 -20.53 38.74 -1.85
C VAL A 34 -21.27 37.43 -1.64
N PRO A 35 -22.59 37.31 -1.98
CA PRO A 35 -23.29 36.05 -1.87
C PRO A 35 -22.50 34.99 -2.64
N ALA A 36 -22.18 33.89 -1.97
CA ALA A 36 -21.49 32.78 -2.61
C ALA A 36 -22.29 32.37 -3.85
N PRO A 37 -21.66 32.17 -5.03
CA PRO A 37 -22.36 31.68 -6.20
C PRO A 37 -23.08 30.39 -5.83
N ALA A 38 -24.32 30.24 -6.24
CA ALA A 38 -25.11 29.03 -5.98
C ALA A 38 -24.26 27.81 -6.38
N PRO A 39 -24.17 26.77 -5.55
CA PRO A 39 -23.41 25.59 -5.87
C PRO A 39 -23.87 25.04 -7.23
N PRO A 40 -22.95 24.56 -8.06
CA PRO A 40 -23.32 23.97 -9.35
C PRO A 40 -24.36 22.89 -9.10
N LYS A 41 -25.44 22.85 -9.90
CA LYS A 41 -26.42 21.78 -9.82
C LYS A 41 -25.72 20.46 -10.13
N THR A 42 -25.36 19.72 -9.07
CA THR A 42 -24.84 18.36 -9.21
C THR A 42 -26.02 17.42 -9.50
N THR A 43 -25.79 16.44 -10.35
CA THR A 43 -26.74 15.35 -10.58
C THR A 43 -26.40 14.14 -9.72
N LEU A 44 -25.68 14.37 -8.62
CA LEU A 44 -25.33 13.32 -7.66
C LEU A 44 -26.58 12.81 -6.95
N PRO A 45 -26.70 11.50 -6.72
CA PRO A 45 -27.76 10.93 -5.89
C PRO A 45 -27.71 11.49 -4.46
N SER A 46 -28.84 11.49 -3.76
CA SER A 46 -28.91 11.87 -2.35
C SER A 46 -28.10 10.95 -1.44
N THR A 47 -27.88 9.71 -1.87
CA THR A 47 -27.01 8.75 -1.22
C THR A 47 -26.10 8.11 -2.25
N ILE A 48 -24.80 8.14 -2.01
CA ILE A 48 -23.75 7.56 -2.86
C ILE A 48 -23.22 6.31 -2.16
N PRO A 49 -23.48 5.09 -2.67
CA PRO A 49 -22.85 3.90 -2.14
C PRO A 49 -21.38 3.84 -2.58
N VAL A 50 -20.47 3.58 -1.66
CA VAL A 50 -19.03 3.31 -1.93
C VAL A 50 -18.71 1.97 -1.30
N GLY A 51 -18.14 1.06 -2.07
CA GLY A 51 -17.70 -0.24 -1.55
C GLY A 51 -16.40 -0.08 -0.76
N VAL A 52 -16.27 -0.86 0.29
CA VAL A 52 -15.05 -0.99 1.08
C VAL A 52 -14.72 -2.47 1.18
N MET A 53 -13.66 -2.89 0.52
CA MET A 53 -13.22 -4.29 0.49
C MET A 53 -11.95 -4.42 1.34
N VAL A 54 -12.03 -5.12 2.46
CA VAL A 54 -10.94 -5.27 3.43
C VAL A 54 -10.92 -6.68 4.01
N THR A 55 -9.75 -7.15 4.39
CA THR A 55 -9.57 -8.50 4.94
C THR A 55 -9.85 -8.51 6.44
N LEU A 56 -11.10 -8.74 6.85
CA LEU A 56 -11.50 -8.73 8.28
C LEU A 56 -11.30 -10.08 8.96
N THR A 57 -11.21 -11.17 8.20
CA THR A 57 -10.96 -12.52 8.70
C THR A 57 -9.75 -13.15 8.01
N GLY A 58 -9.15 -14.18 8.62
CA GLY A 58 -7.95 -14.84 8.12
C GLY A 58 -6.65 -14.21 8.61
N ALA A 59 -5.54 -14.51 7.94
CA ALA A 59 -4.19 -14.15 8.37
C ALA A 59 -3.96 -12.64 8.50
N PHE A 60 -4.60 -11.83 7.63
CA PHE A 60 -4.42 -10.37 7.60
C PHE A 60 -5.52 -9.59 8.33
N SER A 61 -6.32 -10.25 9.18
CA SER A 61 -7.42 -9.60 9.89
C SER A 61 -7.01 -8.37 10.73
N SER A 62 -5.78 -8.37 11.28
CA SER A 62 -5.25 -7.22 12.02
C SER A 62 -5.03 -6.00 11.10
N TYR A 63 -4.56 -6.21 9.88
CA TYR A 63 -4.42 -5.14 8.88
C TYR A 63 -5.80 -4.65 8.42
N GLY A 64 -6.71 -5.59 8.12
CA GLY A 64 -8.07 -5.28 7.71
C GLY A 64 -8.85 -4.49 8.75
N ALA A 65 -8.73 -4.83 10.03
CA ALA A 65 -9.39 -4.09 11.11
C ALA A 65 -8.91 -2.63 11.20
N ARG A 66 -7.61 -2.36 11.00
CA ARG A 66 -7.07 -1.01 10.96
C ARG A 66 -7.51 -0.24 9.71
N ALA A 67 -7.54 -0.91 8.55
CA ALA A 67 -8.03 -0.34 7.30
C ALA A 67 -9.53 0.01 7.38
N GLU A 68 -10.34 -0.87 7.94
CA GLU A 68 -11.78 -0.62 8.20
C GLU A 68 -11.98 0.58 9.13
N ALA A 69 -11.23 0.64 10.23
CA ALA A 69 -11.31 1.77 11.16
C ALA A 69 -10.93 3.09 10.48
N ALA A 70 -9.87 3.09 9.66
CA ALA A 70 -9.44 4.26 8.89
C ALA A 70 -10.51 4.69 7.86
N ALA A 71 -11.13 3.75 7.15
CA ALA A 71 -12.24 4.01 6.23
C ALA A 71 -13.47 4.60 6.95
N LYS A 72 -13.81 4.13 8.15
CA LYS A 72 -14.90 4.68 8.99
C LYS A 72 -14.61 6.13 9.41
N VAL A 73 -13.36 6.43 9.77
CA VAL A 73 -12.94 7.82 10.06
C VAL A 73 -13.09 8.69 8.81
N ALA A 74 -12.60 8.22 7.66
CA ALA A 74 -12.74 8.93 6.39
C ALA A 74 -14.21 9.18 6.04
N ASN A 75 -15.09 8.17 6.12
CA ASN A 75 -16.52 8.32 5.83
C ASN A 75 -17.17 9.41 6.68
N THR A 76 -16.88 9.43 7.98
CA THR A 76 -17.38 10.46 8.89
C THR A 76 -16.92 11.86 8.47
N GLN A 77 -15.64 12.02 8.17
CA GLN A 77 -15.07 13.29 7.78
C GLN A 77 -15.55 13.76 6.40
N ILE A 78 -15.68 12.86 5.44
CA ILE A 78 -16.22 13.13 4.08
C ILE A 78 -17.66 13.64 4.20
N ASN A 79 -18.50 12.99 4.98
CA ASN A 79 -19.89 13.42 5.16
C ASN A 79 -20.00 14.79 5.85
N ASN A 80 -19.14 15.07 6.83
CA ASN A 80 -19.06 16.40 7.46
C ASN A 80 -18.59 17.46 6.44
N TYR A 81 -17.63 17.14 5.62
CA TYR A 81 -17.11 18.03 4.56
C TYR A 81 -18.20 18.35 3.54
N VAL A 82 -18.88 17.36 2.98
CA VAL A 82 -19.98 17.51 2.01
C VAL A 82 -21.11 18.37 2.60
N LYS A 83 -21.48 18.11 3.86
CA LYS A 83 -22.47 18.91 4.58
C LYS A 83 -22.02 20.37 4.73
N SER A 84 -20.76 20.62 5.02
CA SER A 84 -20.22 21.99 5.15
C SER A 84 -20.26 22.76 3.84
N LEU A 85 -20.20 22.06 2.71
CA LEU A 85 -20.35 22.64 1.36
C LEU A 85 -21.81 22.87 0.95
N GLY A 86 -22.78 22.46 1.75
CA GLY A 86 -24.20 22.53 1.42
C GLY A 86 -24.63 21.61 0.27
N ILE A 87 -23.86 20.57 -0.03
CA ILE A 87 -24.19 19.59 -1.07
C ILE A 87 -25.19 18.57 -0.47
N PRO A 88 -26.40 18.37 -1.09
CA PRO A 88 -27.43 17.50 -0.52
C PRO A 88 -27.19 16.02 -0.88
N THR A 89 -26.02 15.50 -0.52
CA THR A 89 -25.67 14.10 -0.73
C THR A 89 -24.99 13.53 0.52
N THR A 90 -25.03 12.22 0.67
CA THR A 90 -24.38 11.47 1.78
C THR A 90 -23.65 10.29 1.19
N PHE A 91 -22.43 10.06 1.61
CA PHE A 91 -21.64 8.88 1.27
C PHE A 91 -21.98 7.75 2.23
N ASN A 92 -22.39 6.61 1.70
CA ASN A 92 -22.71 5.39 2.45
C ASN A 92 -21.69 4.30 2.12
N PHE A 93 -20.79 3.98 3.06
CA PHE A 93 -19.78 2.96 2.88
C PHE A 93 -20.34 1.58 3.18
N LEU A 94 -20.23 0.67 2.21
CA LEU A 94 -20.66 -0.71 2.25
C LEU A 94 -19.44 -1.61 2.36
N TYR A 95 -19.35 -2.38 3.45
CA TYR A 95 -18.17 -3.16 3.80
C TYR A 95 -18.34 -4.62 3.42
N GLU A 96 -17.29 -5.20 2.80
CA GLU A 96 -17.17 -6.64 2.51
C GLU A 96 -15.85 -7.17 3.05
N ASP A 97 -15.87 -8.42 3.53
CA ASP A 97 -14.72 -9.13 4.08
C ASP A 97 -14.10 -10.06 3.04
N THR A 98 -12.97 -9.69 2.48
CA THR A 98 -12.27 -10.46 1.43
C THR A 98 -11.56 -11.72 1.94
N GLN A 99 -11.48 -11.94 3.25
CA GLN A 99 -11.06 -13.19 3.93
C GLN A 99 -9.62 -13.64 3.65
N THR A 100 -8.71 -12.79 3.21
CA THR A 100 -7.30 -13.13 2.86
C THR A 100 -7.18 -14.16 1.72
N SER A 101 -7.97 -15.22 1.69
CA SER A 101 -7.87 -16.34 0.74
C SER A 101 -9.15 -17.19 0.73
N PRO A 102 -9.59 -17.68 -0.43
CA PRO A 102 -8.96 -17.49 -1.74
C PRO A 102 -9.32 -16.12 -2.37
N PRO A 103 -8.49 -15.59 -3.30
CA PRO A 103 -8.75 -14.29 -3.95
C PRO A 103 -10.10 -14.19 -4.69
N SER A 104 -10.73 -15.33 -5.02
CA SER A 104 -12.06 -15.39 -5.63
C SER A 104 -13.19 -14.86 -4.74
N VAL A 105 -12.98 -14.77 -3.43
CA VAL A 105 -13.95 -14.13 -2.49
C VAL A 105 -14.09 -12.66 -2.85
N ALA A 106 -12.97 -11.95 -3.07
CA ALA A 106 -12.99 -10.55 -3.48
C ALA A 106 -13.83 -10.30 -4.75
N LEU A 107 -13.78 -11.23 -5.74
CA LEU A 107 -14.64 -11.12 -6.92
C LEU A 107 -16.13 -11.25 -6.57
N THR A 108 -16.49 -12.17 -5.68
CA THR A 108 -17.89 -12.34 -5.23
C THR A 108 -18.38 -11.09 -4.47
N ASP A 109 -17.52 -10.52 -3.65
CA ASP A 109 -17.80 -9.31 -2.88
C ASP A 109 -17.99 -8.10 -3.81
N LEU A 110 -17.14 -7.94 -4.81
CA LEU A 110 -17.27 -6.89 -5.82
C LEU A 110 -18.59 -7.04 -6.61
N GLN A 111 -19.00 -8.27 -6.95
CA GLN A 111 -20.28 -8.55 -7.62
C GLN A 111 -21.45 -8.17 -6.71
N THR A 112 -21.37 -8.47 -5.42
CA THR A 112 -22.37 -8.10 -4.43
C THR A 112 -22.51 -6.58 -4.29
N LEU A 113 -21.39 -5.86 -4.19
CA LEU A 113 -21.37 -4.41 -4.16
C LEU A 113 -21.93 -3.78 -5.44
N TYR A 114 -21.57 -4.33 -6.60
CA TYR A 114 -22.09 -3.86 -7.88
C TYR A 114 -23.61 -4.01 -7.99
N ALA A 115 -24.16 -5.13 -7.52
CA ALA A 115 -25.60 -5.35 -7.46
C ALA A 115 -26.34 -4.34 -6.56
N GLN A 116 -25.65 -3.76 -5.56
CA GLN A 116 -26.14 -2.68 -4.70
C GLN A 116 -25.95 -1.28 -5.31
N GLY A 117 -25.48 -1.19 -6.57
CA GLY A 117 -25.33 0.06 -7.31
C GLY A 117 -23.98 0.75 -7.09
N VAL A 118 -23.01 0.08 -6.46
CA VAL A 118 -21.65 0.62 -6.27
C VAL A 118 -20.96 0.81 -7.63
N LYS A 119 -20.32 1.97 -7.81
CA LYS A 119 -19.49 2.32 -8.96
C LYS A 119 -18.06 2.69 -8.56
N VAL A 120 -17.78 2.80 -7.26
CA VAL A 120 -16.46 3.08 -6.72
C VAL A 120 -16.23 2.18 -5.51
N VAL A 121 -15.10 1.50 -5.49
CA VAL A 121 -14.64 0.66 -4.39
C VAL A 121 -13.31 1.21 -3.91
N ILE A 122 -13.14 1.28 -2.60
CA ILE A 122 -11.84 1.48 -1.96
C ILE A 122 -11.44 0.18 -1.29
N GLY A 123 -10.14 -0.08 -1.16
CA GLY A 123 -9.73 -1.35 -0.61
C GLY A 123 -8.45 -1.31 0.21
N GLY A 124 -8.40 -2.31 1.07
CA GLY A 124 -7.21 -2.83 1.73
C GLY A 124 -7.04 -4.27 1.25
N MET A 125 -6.82 -4.47 -0.04
CA MET A 125 -6.81 -5.77 -0.71
C MET A 125 -5.38 -6.25 -0.99
N THR A 126 -5.19 -7.56 -0.94
CA THR A 126 -3.93 -8.16 -1.41
C THR A 126 -3.80 -8.04 -2.93
N SER A 127 -2.57 -8.17 -3.43
CA SER A 127 -2.33 -8.13 -4.89
C SER A 127 -3.03 -9.26 -5.65
N GLY A 128 -3.24 -10.41 -4.99
CA GLY A 128 -4.01 -11.52 -5.56
C GLY A 128 -5.49 -11.20 -5.70
N GLU A 129 -6.06 -10.51 -4.71
CA GLU A 129 -7.46 -10.06 -4.72
C GLU A 129 -7.68 -8.99 -5.80
N MET A 130 -6.77 -8.01 -5.89
CA MET A 130 -6.80 -7.01 -6.97
C MET A 130 -6.79 -7.68 -8.36
N ALA A 131 -5.88 -8.65 -8.58
CA ALA A 131 -5.83 -9.39 -9.85
C ALA A 131 -7.11 -10.20 -10.13
N ALA A 132 -7.81 -10.67 -9.10
CA ALA A 132 -9.04 -11.44 -9.26
C ALA A 132 -10.24 -10.59 -9.68
N ILE A 133 -10.27 -9.32 -9.30
CA ILE A 133 -11.39 -8.40 -9.58
C ILE A 133 -11.21 -7.60 -10.87
N ASP A 134 -10.00 -7.45 -11.39
CA ASP A 134 -9.61 -6.60 -12.52
C ASP A 134 -10.61 -6.65 -13.70
N THR A 135 -10.76 -7.81 -14.31
CA THR A 135 -11.62 -7.97 -15.50
C THR A 135 -13.08 -7.61 -15.21
N TYR A 136 -13.58 -7.89 -14.00
CA TYR A 136 -14.96 -7.56 -13.64
C TYR A 136 -15.13 -6.07 -13.39
N ALA A 137 -14.18 -5.43 -12.71
CA ALA A 137 -14.18 -4.00 -12.46
C ALA A 137 -14.13 -3.21 -13.78
N ASP A 138 -13.24 -3.61 -14.69
CA ASP A 138 -13.10 -2.99 -16.01
C ASP A 138 -14.37 -3.13 -16.87
N THR A 139 -14.91 -4.35 -16.98
CA THR A 139 -16.12 -4.63 -17.76
C THR A 139 -17.35 -3.86 -17.27
N ASN A 140 -17.47 -3.66 -15.96
CA ASN A 140 -18.62 -3.01 -15.33
C ASN A 140 -18.37 -1.53 -14.98
N HIS A 141 -17.24 -1.00 -15.39
CA HIS A 141 -16.82 0.38 -15.16
C HIS A 141 -16.85 0.75 -13.67
N ILE A 142 -16.31 -0.12 -12.81
CA ILE A 142 -16.20 0.10 -11.37
C ILE A 142 -14.80 0.64 -11.08
N VAL A 143 -14.71 1.86 -10.58
CA VAL A 143 -13.43 2.42 -10.16
C VAL A 143 -12.98 1.77 -8.86
N VAL A 144 -11.78 1.23 -8.84
CA VAL A 144 -11.13 0.67 -7.65
C VAL A 144 -9.95 1.55 -7.27
N ILE A 145 -9.87 1.97 -6.02
CA ILE A 145 -8.71 2.70 -5.48
C ILE A 145 -8.22 1.93 -4.27
N ASP A 146 -7.14 1.18 -4.45
CA ASP A 146 -6.60 0.33 -3.40
C ASP A 146 -5.43 0.98 -2.66
N GLY A 147 -5.38 0.75 -1.34
CA GLY A 147 -4.36 1.28 -0.42
C GLY A 147 -3.32 0.24 0.02
N THR A 148 -3.31 -0.98 -0.51
CA THR A 148 -2.45 -2.06 0.01
C THR A 148 -1.67 -2.84 -1.03
N SER A 149 -2.25 -3.13 -2.18
CA SER A 149 -1.61 -3.93 -3.23
C SER A 149 -0.35 -3.25 -3.77
N THR A 150 0.80 -3.93 -3.68
CA THR A 150 2.11 -3.42 -4.13
C THR A 150 2.77 -4.27 -5.22
N ALA A 151 2.17 -5.37 -5.70
CA ALA A 151 2.73 -6.12 -6.83
C ALA A 151 2.92 -5.24 -8.08
N GLY A 152 3.84 -5.61 -8.95
CA GLY A 152 4.04 -4.92 -10.23
C GLY A 152 2.75 -4.86 -11.03
N ARG A 153 2.48 -3.73 -11.70
CA ARG A 153 1.21 -3.47 -12.38
C ARG A 153 0.78 -4.60 -13.32
N ALA A 154 1.71 -5.12 -14.10
CA ALA A 154 1.43 -6.22 -15.03
C ALA A 154 0.97 -7.53 -14.38
N SER A 155 1.18 -7.69 -13.06
CA SER A 155 0.74 -8.86 -12.29
C SER A 155 -0.65 -8.69 -11.68
N VAL A 156 -1.20 -7.47 -11.70
CA VAL A 156 -2.47 -7.13 -11.05
C VAL A 156 -3.50 -6.72 -12.08
N ALA A 157 -3.20 -5.69 -12.87
CA ALA A 157 -4.14 -5.12 -13.82
C ALA A 157 -3.39 -4.43 -14.99
N PRO A 158 -3.91 -4.46 -16.24
CA PRO A 158 -3.34 -3.70 -17.34
C PRO A 158 -3.35 -2.19 -17.08
N PRO A 159 -2.43 -1.41 -17.69
CA PRO A 159 -2.46 0.04 -17.59
C PRO A 159 -3.70 0.65 -18.26
N GLY A 160 -4.30 1.65 -17.59
CA GLY A 160 -5.38 2.44 -18.17
C GLY A 160 -6.79 1.89 -17.97
N ASP A 161 -6.95 0.85 -17.19
CA ASP A 161 -8.24 0.29 -16.75
C ASP A 161 -8.86 1.09 -15.57
N TYR A 162 -9.81 0.50 -14.84
CA TYR A 162 -10.56 1.14 -13.76
C TYR A 162 -9.91 0.99 -12.38
N GLU A 163 -8.72 0.41 -12.29
CA GLU A 163 -8.00 0.21 -11.04
C GLU A 163 -6.87 1.22 -10.83
N PHE A 164 -6.82 1.77 -9.63
CA PHE A 164 -5.80 2.70 -9.15
C PHE A 164 -5.25 2.21 -7.81
N ARG A 165 -4.01 2.58 -7.48
CA ARG A 165 -3.41 2.24 -6.20
C ARG A 165 -2.75 3.45 -5.55
N ASP A 166 -3.12 3.73 -4.30
CA ASP A 166 -2.43 4.74 -3.48
C ASP A 166 -1.17 4.16 -2.82
N MET A 167 -0.59 3.15 -3.47
CA MET A 167 0.69 2.52 -3.13
C MET A 167 1.58 2.41 -4.36
N PRO A 168 2.91 2.54 -4.22
CA PRO A 168 3.84 2.31 -5.31
C PRO A 168 3.89 0.82 -5.70
N ALA A 169 4.24 0.55 -6.95
CA ALA A 169 4.50 -0.82 -7.38
C ALA A 169 5.80 -1.37 -6.77
N GLY A 170 5.90 -2.69 -6.62
CA GLY A 170 6.98 -3.40 -5.93
C GLY A 170 8.40 -3.19 -6.47
N GLY A 171 8.55 -2.48 -7.60
CA GLY A 171 9.85 -2.01 -8.06
C GLY A 171 10.57 -1.11 -7.05
N ALA A 172 9.82 -0.28 -6.32
CA ALA A 172 10.35 0.57 -5.25
C ALA A 172 10.90 -0.28 -4.10
N GLU A 173 10.18 -1.32 -3.69
CA GLU A 173 10.59 -2.23 -2.62
C GLU A 173 11.83 -3.03 -3.00
N GLY A 174 11.89 -3.58 -4.22
CA GLY A 174 13.06 -4.30 -4.72
C GLY A 174 14.32 -3.44 -4.76
N ALA A 175 14.20 -2.16 -5.10
CA ALA A 175 15.29 -1.19 -5.07
C ALA A 175 15.74 -0.89 -3.63
N ALA A 176 14.81 -0.64 -2.71
CA ALA A 176 15.10 -0.37 -1.31
C ALA A 176 15.78 -1.57 -0.62
N LEU A 177 15.26 -2.80 -0.81
CA LEU A 177 15.89 -4.02 -0.31
C LEU A 177 17.33 -4.17 -0.83
N THR A 178 17.54 -3.96 -2.12
CA THR A 178 18.88 -3.98 -2.73
C THR A 178 19.80 -2.97 -2.06
N ALA A 179 19.35 -1.73 -1.88
CA ALA A 179 20.12 -0.68 -1.25
C ALA A 179 20.49 -1.02 0.20
N ALA A 180 19.56 -1.55 1.00
CA ALA A 180 19.82 -1.96 2.37
C ALA A 180 20.87 -3.07 2.45
N ILE A 181 20.68 -4.14 1.68
CA ILE A 181 21.59 -5.30 1.68
C ILE A 181 22.99 -4.89 1.24
N MET A 182 23.10 -4.07 0.17
CA MET A 182 24.39 -3.55 -0.31
C MET A 182 25.05 -2.62 0.71
N SER A 183 24.30 -1.75 1.38
CA SER A 183 24.83 -0.82 2.39
C SER A 183 25.40 -1.53 3.61
N LYS A 184 24.93 -2.74 3.92
CA LYS A 184 25.50 -3.62 4.95
C LYS A 184 26.73 -4.42 4.46
N GLY A 185 27.15 -4.23 3.21
CA GLY A 185 28.36 -4.87 2.64
C GLY A 185 28.13 -6.28 2.09
N TYR A 186 26.89 -6.76 2.01
CA TYR A 186 26.60 -8.05 1.41
C TYR A 186 26.68 -7.98 -0.12
N LYS A 187 27.26 -9.03 -0.72
CA LYS A 187 27.37 -9.21 -2.17
C LYS A 187 26.71 -10.51 -2.64
N ASN A 188 26.36 -11.39 -1.71
CA ASN A 188 25.71 -12.66 -1.98
C ASN A 188 24.38 -12.73 -1.23
N VAL A 189 23.33 -13.13 -1.91
CA VAL A 189 22.00 -13.35 -1.33
C VAL A 189 21.48 -14.71 -1.75
N ALA A 190 20.94 -15.45 -0.79
CA ALA A 190 20.06 -16.58 -1.05
C ALA A 190 18.63 -16.15 -0.74
N MET A 191 17.71 -16.37 -1.66
CA MET A 191 16.33 -15.91 -1.54
C MET A 191 15.37 -17.08 -1.44
N ILE A 192 14.35 -16.93 -0.61
CA ILE A 192 13.16 -17.79 -0.60
C ILE A 192 11.92 -16.95 -0.87
N THR A 193 10.98 -17.47 -1.67
CA THR A 193 9.78 -16.75 -2.11
C THR A 193 8.56 -17.67 -2.05
N SER A 194 7.46 -17.19 -1.50
CA SER A 194 6.13 -17.82 -1.61
C SER A 194 5.56 -17.67 -3.02
N SER A 195 4.59 -18.54 -3.36
CA SER A 195 4.03 -18.62 -4.72
C SER A 195 2.71 -17.87 -4.86
N ASP A 196 2.70 -16.58 -4.55
CA ASP A 196 1.53 -15.71 -4.73
C ASP A 196 1.87 -14.49 -5.59
N THR A 197 0.84 -13.76 -6.01
CA THR A 197 0.98 -12.63 -6.94
C THR A 197 1.92 -11.54 -6.41
N TYR A 198 1.82 -11.22 -5.11
CA TYR A 198 2.64 -10.17 -4.49
C TYR A 198 4.11 -10.61 -4.43
N THR A 199 4.41 -11.70 -3.75
CA THR A 199 5.80 -12.14 -3.52
C THR A 199 6.54 -12.50 -4.80
N LEU A 200 5.87 -13.11 -5.79
CA LEU A 200 6.45 -13.37 -7.11
C LEU A 200 6.82 -12.06 -7.83
N SER A 201 6.04 -11.01 -7.66
CA SER A 201 6.35 -9.69 -8.21
C SER A 201 7.55 -9.05 -7.51
N ILE A 202 7.61 -9.08 -6.18
CA ILE A 202 8.75 -8.58 -5.40
C ILE A 202 10.03 -9.36 -5.73
N ARG A 203 9.93 -10.69 -5.86
CA ARG A 203 11.03 -11.54 -6.32
C ARG A 203 11.62 -11.04 -7.63
N GLN A 204 10.78 -10.76 -8.62
CA GLN A 204 11.27 -10.28 -9.91
C GLN A 204 11.89 -8.88 -9.80
N ALA A 205 11.27 -7.98 -9.06
CA ALA A 205 11.75 -6.62 -8.84
C ALA A 205 13.12 -6.63 -8.12
N PHE A 206 13.24 -7.39 -7.04
CA PHE A 206 14.48 -7.56 -6.30
C PHE A 206 15.59 -8.16 -7.18
N LYS A 207 15.30 -9.24 -7.92
CA LYS A 207 16.30 -9.85 -8.83
C LYS A 207 16.84 -8.85 -9.83
N ASN A 208 15.96 -8.07 -10.45
CA ASN A 208 16.38 -7.06 -11.43
C ASN A 208 17.28 -6.00 -10.78
N ALA A 209 16.88 -5.45 -9.64
CA ALA A 209 17.65 -4.43 -8.93
C ALA A 209 18.98 -5.00 -8.39
N TRP A 210 18.96 -6.19 -7.78
CA TRP A 210 20.11 -6.85 -7.19
C TRP A 210 21.21 -7.16 -8.22
N LEU A 211 20.82 -7.76 -9.34
CA LEU A 211 21.76 -8.10 -10.41
C LEU A 211 22.31 -6.84 -11.10
N ALA A 212 21.47 -5.82 -11.32
CA ALA A 212 21.90 -4.55 -11.88
C ALA A 212 22.91 -3.82 -10.97
N ALA A 213 22.78 -3.98 -9.64
CA ALA A 213 23.73 -3.46 -8.66
C ALA A 213 25.01 -4.31 -8.52
N GLY A 214 25.19 -5.37 -9.31
CA GLY A 214 26.33 -6.27 -9.27
C GLY A 214 26.29 -7.28 -8.11
N GLY A 215 25.13 -7.52 -7.53
CA GLY A 215 24.92 -8.56 -6.53
C GLY A 215 24.88 -9.96 -7.14
N ASN A 216 25.23 -10.96 -6.33
CA ASN A 216 25.18 -12.37 -6.69
C ASN A 216 24.01 -13.07 -5.99
N LEU A 217 23.09 -13.66 -6.76
CA LEU A 217 22.00 -14.47 -6.25
C LEU A 217 22.42 -15.93 -6.24
N VAL A 218 22.72 -16.46 -5.05
CA VAL A 218 23.30 -17.80 -4.87
C VAL A 218 22.24 -18.90 -4.77
N ALA A 219 21.03 -18.54 -4.40
CA ALA A 219 19.87 -19.42 -4.42
C ALA A 219 18.60 -18.60 -4.67
N ASP A 220 17.63 -19.23 -5.32
CA ASP A 220 16.30 -18.68 -5.62
C ASP A 220 15.29 -19.81 -5.41
N VAL A 221 14.82 -19.95 -4.17
CA VAL A 221 13.99 -21.07 -3.70
C VAL A 221 12.54 -20.64 -3.64
N ASN A 222 11.62 -21.45 -4.17
CA ASN A 222 10.18 -21.20 -4.09
C ASN A 222 9.51 -22.23 -3.19
N TYR A 223 8.35 -21.85 -2.63
CA TYR A 223 7.45 -22.74 -1.92
C TYR A 223 5.99 -22.37 -2.18
N SER A 224 5.07 -23.30 -1.95
CA SER A 224 3.63 -23.08 -2.15
C SER A 224 3.00 -22.49 -0.89
N TYR A 225 2.47 -21.27 -0.98
CA TYR A 225 1.74 -20.61 0.09
C TYR A 225 0.21 -20.70 -0.17
N PRO A 226 -0.62 -20.95 0.85
CA PRO A 226 -0.29 -21.30 2.26
C PRO A 226 -0.10 -22.79 2.51
N ALA A 227 0.06 -23.61 1.46
CA ALA A 227 0.05 -25.07 1.59
C ALA A 227 1.31 -25.65 2.27
N THR A 228 2.45 -24.95 2.21
CA THR A 228 3.70 -25.41 2.82
C THR A 228 3.73 -25.07 4.30
N THR A 229 3.79 -26.09 5.16
CA THR A 229 3.93 -25.94 6.61
C THR A 229 5.22 -26.58 7.15
N ASP A 230 5.92 -27.36 6.33
CA ASP A 230 7.22 -27.95 6.60
C ASP A 230 8.27 -27.40 5.62
N PHE A 231 9.20 -26.61 6.14
CA PHE A 231 10.26 -25.94 5.39
C PHE A 231 11.58 -26.73 5.33
N THR A 232 11.59 -28.00 5.72
CA THR A 232 12.81 -28.83 5.75
C THR A 232 13.53 -28.84 4.38
N VAL A 233 12.79 -28.97 3.28
CA VAL A 233 13.37 -28.99 1.93
C VAL A 233 13.97 -27.63 1.58
N GLN A 234 13.27 -26.54 1.87
CA GLN A 234 13.71 -25.17 1.58
C GLN A 234 14.94 -24.80 2.42
N LEU A 235 14.93 -25.12 3.71
CA LEU A 235 16.06 -24.91 4.62
C LEU A 235 17.33 -25.66 4.13
N ASN A 236 17.20 -26.93 3.78
CA ASN A 236 18.30 -27.73 3.26
C ASN A 236 18.86 -27.19 1.93
N THR A 237 17.97 -26.72 1.04
CA THR A 237 18.37 -26.14 -0.23
C THR A 237 19.14 -24.82 -0.04
N LEU A 238 18.62 -23.92 0.79
CA LEU A 238 19.31 -22.67 1.14
C LEU A 238 20.65 -22.94 1.79
N GLN A 239 20.68 -23.84 2.79
CA GLN A 239 21.92 -24.22 3.50
C GLN A 239 22.96 -24.77 2.54
N SER A 240 22.58 -25.66 1.64
CA SER A 240 23.51 -26.23 0.65
C SER A 240 24.08 -25.16 -0.29
N ALA A 241 23.28 -24.19 -0.67
CA ALA A 241 23.70 -23.10 -1.54
C ALA A 241 24.67 -22.12 -0.86
N VAL A 242 24.47 -21.81 0.43
CA VAL A 242 25.32 -20.83 1.14
C VAL A 242 26.55 -21.46 1.79
N ALA A 243 26.56 -22.77 2.05
CA ALA A 243 27.66 -23.46 2.74
C ALA A 243 29.06 -23.21 2.13
N PRO A 244 29.25 -23.23 0.78
CA PRO A 244 30.56 -22.93 0.20
C PRO A 244 31.04 -21.51 0.46
N LEU A 245 30.14 -20.54 0.56
CA LEU A 245 30.46 -19.15 0.84
C LEU A 245 30.81 -18.97 2.32
N MET A 246 30.05 -19.58 3.22
CA MET A 246 30.34 -19.56 4.65
C MET A 246 31.71 -20.19 4.96
N ALA A 247 32.04 -21.33 4.33
CA ALA A 247 33.34 -21.99 4.46
C ALA A 247 34.51 -21.12 3.99
N GLN A 248 34.28 -20.18 3.06
CA GLN A 248 35.24 -19.22 2.57
C GLN A 248 35.21 -17.89 3.33
N ASN A 249 34.46 -17.76 4.42
CA ASN A 249 34.21 -16.52 5.16
C ASN A 249 33.69 -15.39 4.27
N LYS A 250 32.97 -15.68 3.20
CA LYS A 250 32.29 -14.69 2.36
C LYS A 250 30.95 -14.32 2.98
N SER A 251 30.67 -13.02 3.01
CA SER A 251 29.37 -12.54 3.52
C SER A 251 28.24 -12.95 2.60
N VAL A 252 27.18 -13.49 3.18
CA VAL A 252 25.93 -13.86 2.53
C VAL A 252 24.76 -13.48 3.43
N ALA A 253 23.69 -12.97 2.84
CA ALA A 253 22.44 -12.68 3.53
C ALA A 253 21.32 -13.58 2.98
N ILE A 254 20.27 -13.76 3.78
CA ILE A 254 19.03 -14.39 3.33
C ILE A 254 18.02 -13.28 3.02
N PHE A 255 17.32 -13.37 1.89
CA PHE A 255 16.12 -12.58 1.63
C PHE A 255 14.90 -13.51 1.74
N ALA A 256 14.13 -13.31 2.79
CA ALA A 256 12.87 -14.00 3.05
C ALA A 256 11.72 -13.16 2.45
N ASN A 257 11.31 -13.49 1.25
CA ASN A 257 10.17 -12.90 0.56
C ASN A 257 8.94 -13.80 0.79
N MET A 258 8.40 -13.70 1.99
CA MET A 258 7.43 -14.63 2.59
C MET A 258 6.30 -13.83 3.25
N TRP A 259 5.36 -14.55 3.81
CA TRP A 259 4.34 -14.05 4.71
C TRP A 259 4.72 -14.34 6.18
N GLU A 260 3.77 -14.29 7.09
CA GLU A 260 3.95 -14.58 8.53
C GLU A 260 4.52 -16.00 8.83
N ASP A 261 4.46 -16.90 7.86
CA ASP A 261 5.03 -18.25 7.92
C ASP A 261 6.56 -18.27 7.99
N VAL A 262 7.23 -17.12 7.80
CA VAL A 262 8.64 -16.93 8.16
C VAL A 262 8.91 -17.34 9.61
N ALA A 263 7.98 -17.09 10.52
CA ALA A 263 8.10 -17.51 11.92
C ALA A 263 8.18 -19.06 12.06
N THR A 264 7.34 -19.78 11.31
CA THR A 264 7.39 -21.24 11.24
C THR A 264 8.72 -21.73 10.67
N MET A 265 9.20 -21.13 9.59
CA MET A 265 10.49 -21.49 9.00
C MET A 265 11.65 -21.25 9.97
N LEU A 266 11.66 -20.15 10.69
CA LEU A 266 12.73 -19.83 11.67
C LEU A 266 12.72 -20.80 12.86
N THR A 267 11.56 -21.16 13.38
CA THR A 267 11.46 -22.16 14.47
C THR A 267 11.89 -23.56 14.02
N GLN A 268 11.61 -23.94 12.77
CA GLN A 268 12.11 -25.20 12.20
C GLN A 268 13.63 -25.15 11.95
N ALA A 269 14.17 -24.01 11.51
CA ALA A 269 15.61 -23.80 11.41
C ALA A 269 16.29 -23.96 12.77
N LYS A 270 15.67 -23.46 13.85
CA LYS A 270 16.16 -23.64 15.22
C LYS A 270 16.14 -25.10 15.64
N SER A 271 15.03 -25.78 15.41
CA SER A 271 14.86 -27.19 15.79
C SER A 271 15.85 -28.11 15.09
N SER A 272 16.24 -27.79 13.86
CA SER A 272 17.25 -28.52 13.07
C SER A 272 18.68 -28.05 13.29
N ASN A 273 18.93 -27.06 14.16
CA ASN A 273 20.23 -26.42 14.36
C ASN A 273 20.83 -25.90 13.04
N SER A 274 20.01 -25.30 12.19
CA SER A 274 20.45 -24.81 10.88
C SER A 274 21.48 -23.68 11.01
N PRO A 275 22.60 -23.74 10.27
CA PRO A 275 23.59 -22.66 10.23
C PRO A 275 23.05 -21.37 9.61
N LEU A 276 21.90 -21.39 8.92
CA LEU A 276 21.24 -20.21 8.38
C LEU A 276 20.88 -19.19 9.47
N LEU A 277 20.71 -19.64 10.72
CA LEU A 277 20.45 -18.77 11.87
C LEU A 277 21.64 -17.90 12.28
N SER A 278 22.83 -18.14 11.74
CA SER A 278 24.00 -17.28 11.94
C SER A 278 24.13 -16.15 10.90
N LEU A 279 23.23 -16.14 9.88
CA LEU A 279 23.19 -15.16 8.82
C LEU A 279 22.21 -14.04 9.16
N THR A 280 22.40 -12.85 8.55
CA THR A 280 21.43 -11.78 8.60
C THR A 280 20.32 -12.04 7.58
N TRP A 281 19.07 -11.89 8.01
CA TRP A 281 17.91 -12.05 7.17
C TRP A 281 17.28 -10.68 6.86
N PHE A 282 16.84 -10.52 5.63
CA PHE A 282 16.06 -9.38 5.17
C PHE A 282 14.66 -9.86 4.80
N GLY A 283 13.66 -9.05 5.09
CA GLY A 283 12.25 -9.35 4.81
C GLY A 283 11.60 -8.29 3.92
N ASN A 284 10.53 -8.67 3.28
CA ASN A 284 9.63 -7.79 2.56
C ASN A 284 8.78 -6.92 3.51
N ASP A 285 7.86 -6.10 2.98
CA ASP A 285 7.08 -5.14 3.74
C ASP A 285 6.03 -5.77 4.68
N ASN A 286 5.73 -7.06 4.54
CA ASN A 286 4.79 -7.77 5.38
C ASN A 286 5.28 -8.02 6.81
N PHE A 287 6.60 -7.99 7.07
CA PHE A 287 7.13 -8.36 8.38
C PHE A 287 7.19 -7.18 9.34
N ALA A 288 7.44 -5.98 8.80
CA ALA A 288 7.63 -4.80 9.63
C ALA A 288 6.39 -4.54 10.50
N GLN A 289 6.63 -4.43 11.83
CA GLN A 289 5.58 -4.17 12.82
C GLN A 289 4.55 -5.30 13.01
N ASP A 290 4.77 -6.49 12.41
CA ASP A 290 3.93 -7.65 12.70
C ASP A 290 4.34 -8.31 14.02
N ASN A 291 3.54 -8.09 15.06
CA ASN A 291 3.77 -8.67 16.37
C ASN A 291 3.56 -10.19 16.40
N THR A 292 2.84 -10.77 15.45
CA THR A 292 2.64 -12.22 15.35
C THR A 292 3.96 -12.94 15.10
N ILE A 293 4.85 -12.35 14.30
CA ILE A 293 6.19 -12.87 14.04
C ILE A 293 7.03 -12.90 15.33
N ILE A 294 6.98 -11.82 16.12
CA ILE A 294 7.69 -11.74 17.41
C ILE A 294 7.12 -12.78 18.41
N GLN A 295 5.80 -12.90 18.48
CA GLN A 295 5.14 -13.83 19.40
C GLN A 295 5.50 -15.28 19.09
N ASN A 296 5.63 -15.63 17.81
CA ASN A 296 5.87 -17.01 17.37
C ASN A 296 7.35 -17.39 17.24
N ALA A 297 8.25 -16.43 16.94
CA ALA A 297 9.66 -16.69 16.66
C ALA A 297 10.60 -15.56 17.12
N GLY A 298 10.26 -14.82 18.17
CA GLY A 298 11.00 -13.62 18.57
C GLY A 298 12.47 -13.86 18.88
N ALA A 299 12.82 -14.99 19.48
CA ALA A 299 14.22 -15.34 19.76
C ALA A 299 15.01 -15.57 18.46
N GLU A 300 14.43 -16.27 17.51
CA GLU A 300 15.02 -16.58 16.20
C GLU A 300 15.12 -15.32 15.33
N VAL A 301 14.09 -14.50 15.32
CA VAL A 301 14.05 -13.19 14.60
C VAL A 301 15.18 -12.29 15.12
N ASN A 302 15.36 -12.21 16.43
CA ASN A 302 16.45 -11.44 17.03
C ASN A 302 17.83 -12.06 16.70
N GLN A 303 17.93 -13.39 16.68
CA GLN A 303 19.18 -14.11 16.36
C GLN A 303 19.64 -13.84 14.92
N VAL A 304 18.72 -13.86 13.94
CA VAL A 304 19.03 -13.63 12.53
C VAL A 304 19.10 -12.13 12.19
N LYS A 305 18.84 -11.25 13.16
CA LYS A 305 18.77 -9.79 12.94
C LYS A 305 17.87 -9.45 11.77
N LEU A 306 16.64 -9.97 11.79
CA LEU A 306 15.69 -9.76 10.69
C LEU A 306 15.43 -8.26 10.49
N ILE A 307 15.71 -7.79 9.28
CA ILE A 307 15.48 -6.41 8.85
C ILE A 307 14.41 -6.41 7.77
N SER A 308 13.27 -5.82 8.04
CA SER A 308 12.17 -5.72 7.11
C SER A 308 12.04 -4.30 6.58
N VAL A 309 11.70 -4.17 5.30
CA VAL A 309 11.37 -2.89 4.67
C VAL A 309 9.87 -2.63 4.81
N VAL A 310 9.46 -1.37 4.85
CA VAL A 310 8.05 -0.95 4.74
C VAL A 310 7.97 0.46 4.18
N PHE A 311 6.88 0.79 3.50
CA PHE A 311 6.63 2.15 3.04
C PHE A 311 6.48 3.11 4.21
N ALA A 312 7.03 4.32 4.08
CA ALA A 312 7.06 5.32 5.13
C ALA A 312 5.90 6.31 4.98
N ALA A 313 5.16 6.52 6.06
CA ALA A 313 4.21 7.63 6.13
C ALA A 313 4.91 8.88 6.69
N PRO A 314 4.83 10.03 6.00
CA PRO A 314 5.35 11.27 6.55
C PRO A 314 4.50 11.71 7.76
N LEU A 315 5.14 12.37 8.72
CA LEU A 315 4.45 12.92 9.91
C LEU A 315 3.65 14.18 9.52
N THR A 316 2.54 14.00 8.80
CA THR A 316 1.62 15.08 8.46
C THR A 316 0.62 15.34 9.59
N PRO A 317 -0.01 16.54 9.66
CA PRO A 317 -1.13 16.77 10.57
C PRO A 317 -2.29 15.80 10.34
N THR A 318 -2.57 15.43 9.08
CA THR A 318 -3.58 14.44 8.70
C THR A 318 -3.23 13.07 9.26
N HIS A 319 -1.97 12.63 9.11
CA HIS A 319 -1.48 11.38 9.69
C HIS A 319 -1.65 11.36 11.21
N ALA A 320 -1.24 12.43 11.92
CA ALA A 320 -1.38 12.51 13.36
C ALA A 320 -2.84 12.47 13.82
N ALA A 321 -3.73 13.16 13.12
CA ALA A 321 -5.17 13.15 13.41
C ALA A 321 -5.81 11.77 13.16
N LEU A 322 -5.43 11.09 12.08
CA LEU A 322 -5.89 9.73 11.77
C LEU A 322 -5.42 8.74 12.84
N ASN A 323 -4.13 8.81 13.23
CA ASN A 323 -3.58 7.97 14.30
C ASN A 323 -4.37 8.11 15.60
N ALA A 324 -4.68 9.35 16.01
CA ALA A 324 -5.45 9.60 17.20
C ALA A 324 -6.88 9.03 17.10
N ALA A 325 -7.54 9.20 15.95
CA ALA A 325 -8.92 8.74 15.74
C ALA A 325 -9.02 7.21 15.69
N VAL A 326 -8.14 6.54 14.96
CA VAL A 326 -8.12 5.07 14.86
C VAL A 326 -7.75 4.46 16.22
N ASN A 327 -6.72 4.98 16.88
CA ASN A 327 -6.35 4.50 18.21
C ASN A 327 -7.48 4.66 19.23
N ALA A 328 -8.22 5.75 19.18
CA ALA A 328 -9.40 5.95 20.06
C ALA A 328 -10.53 4.95 19.76
N SER A 329 -10.65 4.47 18.52
CA SER A 329 -11.75 3.55 18.11
C SER A 329 -11.43 2.08 18.37
N ILE A 330 -10.20 1.63 18.13
CA ILE A 330 -9.83 0.20 18.19
C ILE A 330 -8.60 -0.09 19.08
N GLY A 331 -8.03 0.93 19.75
CA GLY A 331 -6.85 0.75 20.61
C GLY A 331 -5.54 0.44 19.87
N GLN A 332 -5.49 0.68 18.55
CA GLN A 332 -4.33 0.45 17.70
C GLN A 332 -4.10 1.66 16.80
N VAL A 333 -2.83 1.93 16.48
CA VAL A 333 -2.50 2.94 15.48
C VAL A 333 -2.62 2.32 14.07
N PRO A 334 -3.05 3.11 13.06
CA PRO A 334 -3.05 2.64 11.67
C PRO A 334 -1.61 2.41 11.20
N ASP A 335 -1.40 1.35 10.42
CA ASP A 335 -0.20 1.18 9.62
C ASP A 335 -0.28 2.00 8.32
N ILE A 336 0.75 1.91 7.50
CA ILE A 336 0.81 2.64 6.22
C ILE A 336 -0.34 2.27 5.28
N TYR A 337 -0.78 1.02 5.29
CA TYR A 337 -1.86 0.52 4.43
C TYR A 337 -3.24 1.04 4.86
N ALA A 338 -3.49 1.10 6.16
CA ALA A 338 -4.68 1.74 6.71
C ALA A 338 -4.69 3.25 6.42
N CYS A 339 -3.54 3.93 6.50
CA CYS A 339 -3.40 5.32 6.10
C CYS A 339 -3.69 5.52 4.60
N ALA A 340 -3.19 4.64 3.73
CA ALA A 340 -3.47 4.70 2.29
C ALA A 340 -4.94 4.37 1.97
N THR A 341 -5.57 3.45 2.70
CA THR A 341 -7.02 3.19 2.59
C THR A 341 -7.85 4.43 2.96
N TYR A 342 -7.44 5.17 3.98
CA TYR A 342 -8.06 6.46 4.32
C TYR A 342 -7.89 7.49 3.19
N ASP A 343 -6.71 7.60 2.61
CA ASP A 343 -6.43 8.53 1.50
C ASP A 343 -7.21 8.11 0.25
N ALA A 344 -7.28 6.81 -0.07
CA ALA A 344 -8.10 6.25 -1.14
C ALA A 344 -9.59 6.64 -1.00
N ALA A 345 -10.12 6.62 0.21
CA ALA A 345 -11.49 7.05 0.49
C ALA A 345 -11.72 8.53 0.16
N TRP A 346 -10.78 9.39 0.53
CA TRP A 346 -10.83 10.81 0.20
C TRP A 346 -10.68 11.07 -1.29
N ILE A 347 -9.73 10.40 -1.96
CA ILE A 347 -9.54 10.50 -3.40
C ILE A 347 -10.81 10.06 -4.12
N ALA A 348 -11.43 8.95 -3.70
CA ALA A 348 -12.70 8.46 -4.24
C ALA A 348 -13.82 9.51 -4.10
N ALA A 349 -14.03 10.02 -2.90
CA ALA A 349 -15.08 10.99 -2.64
C ALA A 349 -14.89 12.30 -3.41
N LEU A 350 -13.67 12.84 -3.43
CA LEU A 350 -13.35 14.07 -4.19
C LEU A 350 -13.47 13.86 -5.70
N SER A 351 -13.13 12.68 -6.22
CA SER A 351 -13.31 12.31 -7.63
C SER A 351 -14.78 12.23 -8.02
N ILE A 352 -15.63 11.66 -7.16
CA ILE A 352 -17.08 11.62 -7.34
C ILE A 352 -17.66 13.06 -7.35
N LEU A 353 -17.29 13.87 -6.37
CA LEU A 353 -17.74 15.27 -6.29
C LEU A 353 -17.28 16.09 -7.51
N SER A 354 -16.05 15.90 -7.94
CA SER A 354 -15.47 16.59 -9.09
C SER A 354 -16.15 16.20 -10.41
N SER A 355 -16.53 14.92 -10.56
CA SER A 355 -17.22 14.43 -11.75
C SER A 355 -18.67 14.99 -11.86
N GLY A 356 -19.28 15.39 -10.74
CA GLY A 356 -20.67 15.87 -10.66
C GLY A 356 -21.73 14.83 -10.94
N GLN A 357 -21.34 13.58 -11.22
CA GLN A 357 -22.20 12.44 -11.53
C GLN A 357 -21.64 11.16 -10.91
N TYR A 358 -22.51 10.28 -10.44
CA TYR A 358 -22.10 8.97 -9.95
C TYR A 358 -21.99 7.97 -11.12
N ASN A 359 -20.95 8.15 -11.94
CA ASN A 359 -20.67 7.37 -13.16
C ASN A 359 -19.20 6.94 -13.16
N GLY A 360 -18.92 5.63 -13.23
CA GLY A 360 -17.56 5.08 -13.11
C GLY A 360 -16.57 5.65 -14.14
N THR A 361 -16.98 5.83 -15.40
CA THR A 361 -16.10 6.36 -16.44
C THR A 361 -15.70 7.82 -16.19
N LEU A 362 -16.65 8.65 -15.73
CA LEU A 362 -16.36 10.05 -15.40
C LEU A 362 -15.50 10.13 -14.13
N ILE A 363 -15.78 9.30 -13.14
CA ILE A 363 -15.00 9.24 -11.90
C ILE A 363 -13.58 8.79 -12.18
N LYS A 364 -13.39 7.71 -12.97
CA LYS A 364 -12.08 7.23 -13.42
C LYS A 364 -11.23 8.38 -14.00
N THR A 365 -11.83 9.19 -14.86
CA THR A 365 -11.13 10.31 -15.50
C THR A 365 -10.69 11.39 -14.50
N ALA A 366 -11.41 11.54 -13.38
CA ALA A 366 -11.09 12.52 -12.34
C ALA A 366 -9.98 12.04 -11.39
N VAL A 367 -9.86 10.73 -11.13
CA VAL A 367 -8.94 10.18 -10.12
C VAL A 367 -7.51 10.67 -10.26
N PRO A 368 -6.82 10.64 -11.42
CA PRO A 368 -5.43 11.06 -11.49
C PRO A 368 -5.23 12.55 -11.16
N THR A 369 -6.18 13.39 -11.55
CA THR A 369 -6.12 14.82 -11.24
C THR A 369 -6.33 15.09 -9.76
N ILE A 370 -7.31 14.43 -9.15
CA ILE A 370 -7.60 14.56 -7.71
C ILE A 370 -6.44 14.02 -6.89
N ALA A 371 -5.94 12.82 -7.18
CA ALA A 371 -4.80 12.23 -6.51
C ALA A 371 -3.55 13.14 -6.60
N GLY A 372 -3.31 13.77 -7.74
CA GLY A 372 -2.19 14.70 -7.93
C GLY A 372 -2.30 16.00 -7.11
N GLN A 373 -3.47 16.32 -6.58
CA GLN A 373 -3.74 17.53 -5.79
C GLN A 373 -4.00 17.24 -4.31
N TYR A 374 -4.26 15.98 -3.96
CA TYR A 374 -4.53 15.57 -2.59
C TYR A 374 -3.22 15.31 -1.84
N TYR A 375 -3.14 15.82 -0.63
CA TYR A 375 -2.04 15.57 0.31
C TYR A 375 -2.61 14.97 1.59
N GLY A 376 -2.51 13.67 1.70
CA GLY A 376 -3.21 12.88 2.69
C GLY A 376 -2.42 12.49 3.95
N ALA A 377 -2.89 11.46 4.61
CA ALA A 377 -2.21 10.84 5.74
C ALA A 377 -0.87 10.22 5.32
N THR A 378 -0.78 9.74 4.08
CA THR A 378 0.44 9.19 3.50
C THR A 378 1.27 10.22 2.70
N GLY A 379 0.90 11.51 2.75
CA GLY A 379 1.58 12.59 2.05
C GLY A 379 1.04 12.82 0.63
N ASN A 380 1.95 13.01 -0.32
CA ASN A 380 1.59 13.25 -1.73
C ASN A 380 1.10 11.97 -2.40
N THR A 381 -0.14 11.98 -2.90
CA THR A 381 -0.80 10.81 -3.49
C THR A 381 -0.79 10.79 -5.02
N ALA A 382 0.06 11.61 -5.66
CA ALA A 382 0.14 11.68 -7.12
C ALA A 382 0.42 10.31 -7.75
N LEU A 383 -0.37 9.97 -8.77
CA LEU A 383 -0.26 8.72 -9.49
C LEU A 383 0.65 8.85 -10.72
N ASN A 384 1.31 7.79 -11.08
CA ASN A 384 2.04 7.65 -12.33
C ASN A 384 1.09 7.32 -13.50
N SER A 385 1.63 7.21 -14.71
CA SER A 385 0.85 6.89 -15.92
C SER A 385 0.19 5.50 -15.92
N LEU A 386 0.56 4.64 -14.98
CA LEU A 386 -0.01 3.31 -14.81
C LEU A 386 -1.14 3.27 -13.78
N GLY A 387 -1.45 4.41 -13.11
CA GLY A 387 -2.46 4.47 -12.07
C GLY A 387 -1.97 4.05 -10.68
N ASP A 388 -0.68 3.83 -10.51
CA ASP A 388 -0.05 3.55 -9.22
C ASP A 388 0.52 4.83 -8.61
N ARG A 389 0.62 4.89 -7.30
CA ARG A 389 1.33 5.98 -6.63
C ARG A 389 2.74 6.11 -7.17
N ASN A 390 3.16 7.35 -7.43
CA ASN A 390 4.40 7.60 -8.16
C ASN A 390 5.64 7.14 -7.37
N THR A 391 5.73 7.53 -6.09
CA THR A 391 6.85 7.15 -5.22
C THR A 391 6.49 7.33 -3.75
N MET A 392 7.16 6.59 -2.88
CA MET A 392 7.21 6.78 -1.43
C MET A 392 8.61 6.47 -0.91
N ASP A 393 9.02 7.17 0.12
CA ASP A 393 10.17 6.76 0.91
C ASP A 393 9.85 5.47 1.67
N MET A 394 10.90 4.80 2.17
CA MET A 394 10.71 3.58 2.95
C MET A 394 11.47 3.64 4.27
N GLU A 395 11.06 2.81 5.18
CA GLU A 395 11.70 2.58 6.48
C GLU A 395 12.14 1.13 6.57
N TYR A 396 13.19 0.92 7.36
CA TYR A 396 13.59 -0.43 7.74
C TYR A 396 13.35 -0.62 9.22
N TRP A 397 12.76 -1.74 9.54
CA TRP A 397 12.42 -2.14 10.90
C TRP A 397 13.12 -3.43 11.26
N ALA A 398 13.61 -3.53 12.49
CA ALA A 398 14.18 -4.76 13.03
C ALA A 398 13.70 -4.97 14.45
N VAL A 399 13.76 -6.21 14.92
CA VAL A 399 13.44 -6.51 16.32
C VAL A 399 14.65 -6.16 17.18
N VAL A 400 14.48 -5.18 18.05
CA VAL A 400 15.49 -4.73 19.02
C VAL A 400 14.90 -4.87 20.41
N SER A 401 15.57 -5.62 21.28
CA SER A 401 15.08 -5.87 22.65
C SER A 401 13.64 -6.42 22.74
N GLY A 402 13.22 -7.17 21.73
CA GLY A 402 11.91 -7.84 21.70
C GLY A 402 10.77 -7.00 21.11
N THR A 403 11.04 -5.81 20.57
CA THR A 403 10.07 -4.94 19.90
C THR A 403 10.56 -4.57 18.51
N TRP A 404 9.61 -4.25 17.62
CA TRP A 404 9.94 -3.66 16.34
C TRP A 404 10.38 -2.20 16.52
N ASP A 405 11.60 -1.89 16.10
CA ASP A 405 12.15 -0.54 16.07
C ASP A 405 12.57 -0.14 14.67
N ARG A 406 12.34 1.13 14.32
CA ARG A 406 12.81 1.70 13.08
C ARG A 406 14.33 1.88 13.12
N VAL A 407 15.05 1.16 12.29
CA VAL A 407 16.53 1.09 12.30
C VAL A 407 17.17 1.86 11.17
N ALA A 408 16.44 2.15 10.09
CA ALA A 408 16.94 2.96 8.97
C ALA A 408 15.79 3.59 8.18
N THR A 409 16.14 4.52 7.28
CA THR A 409 15.26 5.11 6.28
C THR A 409 15.86 4.97 4.89
N TYR A 410 15.01 4.95 3.87
CA TYR A 410 15.39 4.96 2.46
C TYR A 410 14.72 6.14 1.77
N SER A 411 15.54 6.97 1.10
CA SER A 411 15.05 8.03 0.23
C SER A 411 14.81 7.48 -1.17
N SER A 412 13.58 7.55 -1.63
CA SER A 412 13.18 7.16 -2.99
C SER A 412 13.76 8.09 -4.06
N VAL A 413 14.11 9.32 -3.70
CA VAL A 413 14.72 10.32 -4.60
C VAL A 413 16.19 10.03 -4.82
N ASP A 414 16.96 9.84 -3.73
CA ASP A 414 18.42 9.66 -3.79
C ASP A 414 18.82 8.19 -3.87
N GLN A 415 17.87 7.28 -3.71
CA GLN A 415 18.08 5.82 -3.62
C GLN A 415 19.12 5.45 -2.54
N SER A 416 19.14 6.19 -1.44
CA SER A 416 20.11 6.07 -0.37
C SER A 416 19.50 5.59 0.93
N VAL A 417 20.26 4.82 1.71
CA VAL A 417 19.88 4.32 3.03
C VAL A 417 20.61 5.11 4.11
N THR A 418 19.86 5.59 5.09
CA THR A 418 20.41 6.21 6.30
C THR A 418 20.10 5.33 7.51
N TRP A 419 21.16 4.70 8.08
CA TRP A 419 21.04 3.88 9.29
C TRP A 419 20.95 4.78 10.52
N LEU A 420 19.92 4.56 11.35
CA LEU A 420 19.64 5.31 12.59
C LEU A 420 20.31 4.66 13.80
N MET A 421 20.53 3.35 13.74
CA MET A 421 21.20 2.57 14.79
C MET A 421 21.90 1.34 14.20
N ALA A 422 22.78 0.73 14.99
CA ALA A 422 23.40 -0.54 14.64
C ALA A 422 22.41 -1.71 14.86
N VAL A 423 22.35 -2.63 13.90
CA VAL A 423 21.55 -3.87 13.94
C VAL A 423 22.45 -5.06 13.65
#